data_50efe522ad4b494a0107e895206befd9
#
_entry.id   50efe522ad4b494a0107e895206befd9
#
_cell.length_a   1.000
_cell.length_b   1.000
_cell.length_c   1.000
_cell.angle_alpha   90.00
_cell.angle_beta   90.00
_cell.angle_gamma   90.00
#
_symmetry.space_group_name_H-M   'P 1'
#
loop_
_entity.id
_entity.type
_entity.pdbx_description
1 polymer ?
#
loop_
_entity_poly.entity_id
_entity_poly.type
_entity_poly.pdbx_seq_one_letter_code
_entity_poly.pdbx_strand_id
1 'polypeptide(L)'
;VRSPNGKYIGGVCYGENAGFIFDVREQKMVKYAAPDPDTDVQLKGIADNGVAVGWNGPAAIFDFASEKCTTYGEAEQYLFTGISPNGKLIVGARYDGTDDEGTPCLFNEGVPTDLPQPSNKFLGAESAGASALSVSNDSIISGYWVDAMATRPALLWAPNRDGETFSAYPFSRGYFASSYESTMPYSIFSCDQTTMSANGKYVVLNVEKLLDDGGSEFGVARYNTENDLVEYFMASQLEGMEDSELYGFAVSDDGTIVGCCGSLYSGRTGFIWKKGETLQTLAEAFPKVAKFAEYDAGGMNSPCGISADGRYIAGFAFVDSETADEDSEETGGMTTWFFDTLYETNDVAAAPASEGAGKVVARFSADGKRLNAGSKVRGFNMLLMKNGKTMKTFNK
;
A
#
# COMPACT_ATOMS: atom_id res chain seq x y z
N VAL A 1 -5.10 -1.07 -1.68
CA VAL A 1 -4.65 0.25 -2.16
C VAL A 1 -5.62 1.34 -1.77
N ARG A 2 -5.18 2.61 -1.85
CA ARG A 2 -5.94 3.77 -1.42
C ARG A 2 -5.58 5.00 -2.26
N SER A 3 -6.58 5.84 -2.59
CA SER A 3 -6.31 7.10 -3.29
C SER A 3 -5.58 8.11 -2.40
N PRO A 4 -4.72 8.98 -2.96
CA PRO A 4 -4.00 10.01 -2.21
C PRO A 4 -4.90 10.94 -1.38
N ASN A 5 -6.06 11.32 -1.90
CA ASN A 5 -7.04 12.16 -1.19
C ASN A 5 -7.87 11.40 -0.12
N GLY A 6 -7.61 10.10 0.09
CA GLY A 6 -8.31 9.27 1.06
C GLY A 6 -9.78 8.97 0.74
N LYS A 7 -10.26 9.34 -0.46
CA LYS A 7 -11.67 9.15 -0.83
C LYS A 7 -11.97 7.71 -1.21
N TYR A 8 -11.05 7.03 -1.90
CA TYR A 8 -11.26 5.68 -2.41
C TYR A 8 -10.32 4.67 -1.77
N ILE A 9 -10.85 3.48 -1.51
CA ILE A 9 -10.11 2.29 -1.10
C ILE A 9 -10.36 1.21 -2.13
N GLY A 10 -9.32 0.54 -2.59
CA GLY A 10 -9.39 -0.59 -3.49
C GLY A 10 -8.76 -1.84 -2.89
N GLY A 11 -9.29 -2.98 -3.25
CA GLY A 11 -8.82 -4.28 -2.78
C GLY A 11 -9.40 -5.44 -3.56
N VAL A 12 -9.25 -6.63 -3.01
CA VAL A 12 -9.71 -7.90 -3.56
C VAL A 12 -10.74 -8.53 -2.63
N CYS A 13 -11.80 -9.06 -3.18
CA CYS A 13 -12.78 -9.88 -2.46
C CYS A 13 -12.35 -11.34 -2.56
N TYR A 14 -11.64 -11.84 -1.55
CA TYR A 14 -11.29 -13.26 -1.50
C TYR A 14 -12.56 -14.12 -1.47
N GLY A 15 -12.60 -15.17 -2.28
CA GLY A 15 -13.74 -16.07 -2.43
C GLY A 15 -14.81 -15.62 -3.44
N GLU A 16 -14.72 -14.39 -3.99
CA GLU A 16 -15.61 -13.94 -5.07
C GLU A 16 -14.85 -13.70 -6.38
N ASN A 17 -13.54 -13.87 -6.41
CA ASN A 17 -12.66 -13.53 -7.56
C ASN A 17 -13.01 -12.17 -8.16
N ALA A 18 -13.04 -11.15 -7.33
CA ALA A 18 -13.41 -9.81 -7.75
C ALA A 18 -12.53 -8.75 -7.09
N GLY A 19 -12.13 -7.75 -7.86
CA GLY A 19 -11.61 -6.50 -7.32
C GLY A 19 -12.75 -5.59 -6.86
N PHE A 20 -12.47 -4.65 -5.97
CA PHE A 20 -13.43 -3.63 -5.59
C PHE A 20 -12.81 -2.24 -5.45
N ILE A 21 -13.61 -1.22 -5.66
CA ILE A 21 -13.34 0.16 -5.26
C ILE A 21 -14.48 0.63 -4.36
N PHE A 22 -14.14 1.16 -3.20
CA PHE A 22 -15.07 1.69 -2.20
C PHE A 22 -14.88 3.20 -2.04
N ASP A 23 -15.93 3.98 -2.27
CA ASP A 23 -15.97 5.40 -1.93
C ASP A 23 -16.31 5.55 -0.45
N VAL A 24 -15.33 6.03 0.33
CA VAL A 24 -15.46 6.19 1.79
C VAL A 24 -16.50 7.23 2.17
N ARG A 25 -16.68 8.27 1.35
CA ARG A 25 -17.61 9.37 1.63
C ARG A 25 -19.05 9.02 1.25
N GLU A 26 -19.22 8.44 0.07
CA GLU A 26 -20.54 8.01 -0.43
C GLU A 26 -20.96 6.64 0.12
N GLN A 27 -20.03 5.89 0.72
CA GLN A 27 -20.22 4.52 1.20
C GLN A 27 -20.74 3.59 0.09
N LYS A 28 -20.26 3.83 -1.11
CA LYS A 28 -20.59 3.05 -2.29
C LYS A 28 -19.43 2.14 -2.64
N MET A 29 -19.72 0.87 -2.91
CA MET A 29 -18.78 -0.12 -3.42
C MET A 29 -19.15 -0.51 -4.85
N VAL A 30 -18.14 -0.53 -5.72
CA VAL A 30 -18.21 -1.12 -7.05
C VAL A 30 -17.30 -2.32 -7.10
N LYS A 31 -17.83 -3.46 -7.54
CA LYS A 31 -17.08 -4.72 -7.71
C LYS A 31 -16.81 -4.97 -9.18
N TYR A 32 -15.64 -5.50 -9.46
CA TYR A 32 -15.19 -5.87 -10.80
C TYR A 32 -14.88 -7.35 -10.82
N ALA A 33 -15.79 -8.14 -11.39
CA ALA A 33 -15.64 -9.58 -11.45
C ALA A 33 -14.48 -10.00 -12.37
N ALA A 34 -13.82 -11.10 -12.03
CA ALA A 34 -12.91 -11.77 -12.92
C ALA A 34 -13.64 -12.27 -14.18
N PRO A 35 -12.97 -12.33 -15.34
CA PRO A 35 -13.56 -12.87 -16.57
C PRO A 35 -13.86 -14.37 -16.45
N ASP A 36 -13.13 -15.09 -15.65
CA ASP A 36 -13.31 -16.50 -15.34
C ASP A 36 -12.86 -16.82 -13.89
N PRO A 37 -13.25 -17.98 -13.35
CA PRO A 37 -12.95 -18.34 -11.95
C PRO A 37 -11.47 -18.53 -11.63
N ASP A 38 -10.64 -18.78 -12.63
CA ASP A 38 -9.21 -19.05 -12.46
C ASP A 38 -8.37 -17.77 -12.62
N THR A 39 -9.01 -16.66 -12.94
CA THR A 39 -8.35 -15.35 -13.10
C THR A 39 -8.30 -14.59 -11.80
N ASP A 40 -7.09 -14.22 -11.37
CA ASP A 40 -6.90 -13.30 -10.26
C ASP A 40 -7.18 -11.86 -10.68
N VAL A 41 -7.90 -11.14 -9.81
CA VAL A 41 -8.10 -9.69 -9.93
C VAL A 41 -7.27 -9.00 -8.86
N GLN A 42 -6.41 -8.08 -9.24
CA GLN A 42 -5.65 -7.29 -8.27
C GLN A 42 -5.64 -5.81 -8.64
N LEU A 43 -5.84 -4.95 -7.64
CA LEU A 43 -5.68 -3.51 -7.76
C LEU A 43 -4.34 -3.12 -7.13
N LYS A 44 -3.50 -2.42 -7.89
CA LYS A 44 -2.14 -2.02 -7.48
C LYS A 44 -2.01 -0.53 -7.18
N GLY A 45 -2.83 0.30 -7.79
CA GLY A 45 -2.87 1.74 -7.55
C GLY A 45 -4.26 2.31 -7.77
N ILE A 46 -4.58 3.43 -7.11
CA ILE A 46 -5.85 4.12 -7.28
C ILE A 46 -5.65 5.64 -7.19
N ALA A 47 -6.18 6.36 -8.17
CA ALA A 47 -6.09 7.80 -8.29
C ALA A 47 -7.24 8.52 -7.55
N ASP A 48 -7.11 9.85 -7.42
CA ASP A 48 -8.07 10.71 -6.72
C ASP A 48 -9.43 10.83 -7.39
N ASN A 49 -9.51 10.49 -8.68
CA ASN A 49 -10.74 10.45 -9.47
C ASN A 49 -11.46 9.09 -9.39
N GLY A 50 -10.91 8.10 -8.67
CA GLY A 50 -11.50 6.77 -8.54
C GLY A 50 -11.14 5.80 -9.67
N VAL A 51 -10.18 6.16 -10.53
CA VAL A 51 -9.58 5.23 -11.49
C VAL A 51 -8.51 4.42 -10.78
N ALA A 52 -8.58 3.11 -10.86
CA ALA A 52 -7.57 2.19 -10.34
C ALA A 52 -6.92 1.40 -11.47
N VAL A 53 -5.73 0.90 -11.21
CA VAL A 53 -4.96 0.05 -12.12
C VAL A 53 -4.49 -1.22 -11.43
N GLY A 54 -4.23 -2.23 -12.23
CA GLY A 54 -3.76 -3.54 -11.79
C GLY A 54 -3.91 -4.55 -12.90
N TRP A 55 -4.48 -5.71 -12.60
CA TRP A 55 -4.78 -6.72 -13.64
C TRP A 55 -6.12 -7.44 -13.38
N ASN A 56 -6.69 -7.93 -14.46
CA ASN A 56 -7.88 -8.77 -14.51
C ASN A 56 -7.71 -9.78 -15.66
N GLY A 57 -6.77 -10.69 -15.50
CA GLY A 57 -6.17 -11.47 -16.57
C GLY A 57 -5.07 -10.66 -17.27
N PRO A 58 -5.37 -9.81 -18.26
CA PRO A 58 -4.45 -8.75 -18.71
C PRO A 58 -4.32 -7.59 -17.73
N ALA A 59 -3.39 -6.66 -18.02
CA ALA A 59 -3.33 -5.36 -17.34
C ALA A 59 -4.70 -4.65 -17.48
N ALA A 60 -5.17 -4.03 -16.40
CA ALA A 60 -6.52 -3.54 -16.31
C ALA A 60 -6.63 -2.14 -15.69
N ILE A 61 -7.61 -1.39 -16.19
CA ILE A 61 -8.03 -0.09 -15.65
C ILE A 61 -9.47 -0.27 -15.13
N PHE A 62 -9.69 0.03 -13.86
CA PHE A 62 -10.96 -0.04 -13.17
C PHE A 62 -11.48 1.37 -12.92
N ASP A 63 -12.64 1.71 -13.40
CA ASP A 63 -13.22 3.05 -13.27
C ASP A 63 -14.48 3.02 -12.41
N PHE A 64 -14.38 3.65 -11.24
CA PHE A 64 -15.46 3.74 -10.25
C PHE A 64 -16.69 4.48 -10.81
N ALA A 65 -16.47 5.55 -11.57
CA ALA A 65 -17.58 6.39 -12.05
C ALA A 65 -18.43 5.69 -13.12
N SER A 66 -17.79 5.00 -14.05
CA SER A 66 -18.47 4.24 -15.11
C SER A 66 -18.79 2.80 -14.71
N GLU A 67 -18.28 2.32 -13.58
CA GLU A 67 -18.39 0.96 -13.08
C GLU A 67 -17.82 -0.09 -14.07
N LYS A 68 -16.83 0.31 -14.87
CA LYS A 68 -16.25 -0.54 -15.92
C LYS A 68 -14.81 -0.93 -15.58
N CYS A 69 -14.47 -2.16 -16.00
CA CYS A 69 -13.10 -2.63 -16.13
C CYS A 69 -12.75 -2.68 -17.61
N THR A 70 -11.60 -2.13 -17.98
CA THR A 70 -11.06 -2.17 -19.34
C THR A 70 -9.68 -2.80 -19.30
N THR A 71 -9.48 -3.86 -20.07
CA THR A 71 -8.18 -4.54 -20.18
C THR A 71 -7.31 -3.88 -21.25
N TYR A 72 -5.99 -3.96 -21.05
CA TYR A 72 -4.99 -3.39 -21.93
C TYR A 72 -4.01 -4.48 -22.38
N GLY A 73 -3.84 -4.62 -23.69
CA GLY A 73 -3.00 -5.67 -24.26
C GLY A 73 -3.58 -7.08 -24.09
N GLU A 74 -2.73 -8.06 -24.33
CA GLU A 74 -3.03 -9.46 -24.06
C GLU A 74 -2.59 -9.85 -22.63
N ALA A 75 -3.02 -11.03 -22.19
CA ALA A 75 -2.55 -11.58 -20.91
C ALA A 75 -1.01 -11.67 -20.93
N GLU A 76 -0.40 -11.34 -19.79
CA GLU A 76 1.05 -11.36 -19.60
C GLU A 76 1.88 -10.39 -20.46
N GLN A 77 1.24 -9.56 -21.31
CA GLN A 77 1.98 -8.58 -22.11
C GLN A 77 2.35 -7.34 -21.31
N TYR A 78 1.49 -6.91 -20.39
CA TYR A 78 1.70 -5.73 -19.55
C TYR A 78 1.27 -6.00 -18.11
N LEU A 79 1.94 -5.32 -17.18
CA LEU A 79 1.58 -5.28 -15.77
C LEU A 79 1.47 -3.81 -15.34
N PHE A 80 0.32 -3.39 -14.84
CA PHE A 80 0.14 -2.07 -14.24
C PHE A 80 0.37 -2.15 -12.73
N THR A 81 1.31 -1.35 -12.22
CA THR A 81 1.75 -1.37 -10.83
C THR A 81 1.40 -0.10 -10.07
N GLY A 82 1.24 1.03 -10.76
CA GLY A 82 0.94 2.30 -10.14
C GLY A 82 0.26 3.29 -11.08
N ILE A 83 -0.42 4.27 -10.48
CA ILE A 83 -1.11 5.36 -11.19
C ILE A 83 -0.85 6.68 -10.47
N SER A 84 -0.67 7.77 -11.22
CA SER A 84 -0.50 9.11 -10.66
C SER A 84 -1.77 9.58 -9.93
N PRO A 85 -1.64 10.48 -8.93
CA PRO A 85 -2.78 11.01 -8.18
C PRO A 85 -3.90 11.57 -9.06
N ASN A 86 -3.57 12.24 -10.17
CA ASN A 86 -4.55 12.78 -11.12
C ASN A 86 -5.13 11.76 -12.11
N GLY A 87 -4.64 10.51 -12.09
CA GLY A 87 -5.12 9.42 -12.93
C GLY A 87 -4.66 9.44 -14.38
N LYS A 88 -3.68 10.27 -14.75
CA LYS A 88 -3.24 10.43 -16.14
C LYS A 88 -2.07 9.54 -16.53
N LEU A 89 -1.15 9.30 -15.59
CA LEU A 89 0.05 8.54 -15.81
C LEU A 89 -0.08 7.18 -15.12
N ILE A 90 0.25 6.11 -15.83
CA ILE A 90 0.28 4.75 -15.31
C ILE A 90 1.70 4.23 -15.48
N VAL A 91 2.20 3.53 -14.49
CA VAL A 91 3.50 2.85 -14.56
C VAL A 91 3.34 1.36 -14.39
N GLY A 92 4.33 0.64 -14.89
CA GLY A 92 4.36 -0.80 -14.82
C GLY A 92 5.49 -1.41 -15.61
N ALA A 93 5.27 -2.61 -16.13
CA ALA A 93 6.23 -3.31 -16.96
C ALA A 93 5.58 -3.85 -18.23
N ARG A 94 6.39 -3.94 -19.29
CA ARG A 94 6.05 -4.64 -20.54
C ARG A 94 6.88 -5.92 -20.64
N TYR A 95 6.24 -7.00 -20.94
CA TYR A 95 6.84 -8.32 -21.14
C TYR A 95 6.83 -8.66 -22.62
N ASP A 96 7.95 -9.12 -23.14
CA ASP A 96 8.09 -9.58 -24.53
C ASP A 96 8.27 -11.10 -24.63
N GLY A 97 8.12 -11.78 -23.50
CA GLY A 97 8.26 -13.24 -23.38
C GLY A 97 9.72 -13.73 -23.30
N THR A 98 10.69 -12.83 -23.24
CA THR A 98 12.11 -13.19 -23.16
C THR A 98 12.72 -12.92 -21.79
N ASP A 99 12.16 -11.98 -21.02
CA ASP A 99 12.66 -11.55 -19.71
C ASP A 99 11.62 -11.79 -18.62
N ASP A 100 12.04 -12.42 -17.53
CA ASP A 100 11.16 -12.72 -16.38
C ASP A 100 10.68 -11.45 -15.65
N GLU A 101 11.45 -10.34 -15.71
CA GLU A 101 11.15 -9.11 -14.94
C GLU A 101 10.51 -8.00 -15.80
N GLY A 102 10.55 -8.13 -17.13
CA GLY A 102 9.98 -7.18 -18.06
C GLY A 102 10.75 -5.85 -18.20
N THR A 103 10.27 -4.99 -19.09
CA THR A 103 10.80 -3.64 -19.34
C THR A 103 9.92 -2.62 -18.61
N PRO A 104 10.47 -1.78 -17.70
CA PRO A 104 9.68 -0.76 -17.00
C PRO A 104 9.13 0.26 -18.00
N CYS A 105 7.87 0.63 -17.84
CA CYS A 105 7.15 1.52 -18.76
C CYS A 105 6.36 2.60 -18.01
N LEU A 106 6.31 3.78 -18.66
CA LEU A 106 5.34 4.83 -18.37
C LEU A 106 4.28 4.85 -19.48
N PHE A 107 3.02 4.79 -19.10
CA PHE A 107 1.88 4.94 -19.99
C PHE A 107 1.28 6.33 -19.81
N ASN A 108 1.27 7.11 -20.88
CA ASN A 108 0.60 8.39 -20.95
C ASN A 108 -0.51 8.30 -22.00
N GLU A 109 -1.76 8.51 -21.60
CA GLU A 109 -2.94 8.38 -22.49
C GLU A 109 -2.99 7.04 -23.25
N GLY A 110 -2.55 5.95 -22.61
CA GLY A 110 -2.53 4.61 -23.20
C GLY A 110 -1.33 4.31 -24.12
N VAL A 111 -0.40 5.25 -24.27
CA VAL A 111 0.81 5.03 -25.07
C VAL A 111 1.97 4.66 -24.14
N PRO A 112 2.55 3.44 -24.25
CA PRO A 112 3.69 3.04 -23.46
C PRO A 112 4.99 3.71 -23.96
N THR A 113 5.81 4.15 -23.00
CA THR A 113 7.19 4.63 -23.22
C THR A 113 8.09 3.82 -22.29
N ASP A 114 9.08 3.15 -22.86
CA ASP A 114 10.05 2.37 -22.09
C ASP A 114 10.92 3.31 -21.25
N LEU A 115 11.09 2.96 -19.97
CA LEU A 115 11.96 3.70 -19.07
C LEU A 115 13.40 3.15 -19.20
N PRO A 116 14.42 4.02 -19.14
CA PRO A 116 15.79 3.59 -19.24
C PRO A 116 16.19 2.69 -18.07
N GLN A 117 16.91 1.63 -18.37
CA GLN A 117 17.55 0.82 -17.34
C GLN A 117 18.79 1.54 -16.80
N PRO A 118 19.16 1.34 -15.52
CA PRO A 118 20.37 1.93 -14.97
C PRO A 118 21.58 1.39 -15.73
N SER A 119 22.55 2.26 -16.01
CA SER A 119 23.75 1.85 -16.74
C SER A 119 24.65 0.96 -15.87
N ASN A 120 25.23 -0.08 -16.46
CA ASN A 120 26.17 -1.02 -15.81
C ASN A 120 27.32 -0.35 -15.06
N LYS A 121 27.67 0.89 -15.40
CA LYS A 121 28.68 1.68 -14.68
C LYS A 121 28.34 1.98 -13.23
N PHE A 122 27.07 2.00 -12.89
CA PHE A 122 26.61 2.26 -11.52
C PHE A 122 26.52 0.98 -10.69
N LEU A 123 26.38 -0.18 -11.31
CA LEU A 123 25.90 -1.38 -10.69
C LEU A 123 26.93 -2.49 -10.57
N GLY A 124 28.04 -2.39 -11.30
CA GLY A 124 29.06 -3.45 -11.31
C GLY A 124 28.55 -4.81 -11.83
N ALA A 125 27.26 -4.92 -12.18
CA ALA A 125 26.60 -6.12 -12.66
C ALA A 125 25.60 -5.76 -13.77
N GLU A 126 25.28 -6.72 -14.64
CA GLU A 126 24.19 -6.58 -15.60
C GLU A 126 22.86 -6.62 -14.87
N SER A 127 21.94 -5.68 -15.18
CA SER A 127 20.59 -5.70 -14.70
C SER A 127 19.83 -6.86 -15.38
N ALA A 128 19.12 -7.67 -14.61
CA ALA A 128 18.23 -8.70 -15.12
C ALA A 128 16.84 -8.13 -15.48
N GLY A 129 16.58 -6.87 -15.15
CA GLY A 129 15.32 -6.20 -15.41
C GLY A 129 15.06 -5.07 -14.41
N ALA A 130 13.92 -4.40 -14.54
CA ALA A 130 13.48 -3.38 -13.60
C ALA A 130 11.95 -3.29 -13.59
N SER A 131 11.37 -2.77 -12.51
CA SER A 131 9.94 -2.52 -12.42
C SER A 131 9.67 -1.13 -11.85
N ALA A 132 8.81 -0.37 -12.51
CA ALA A 132 8.28 0.89 -12.01
C ALA A 132 7.08 0.60 -11.11
N LEU A 133 6.99 1.22 -9.93
CA LEU A 133 5.96 0.92 -8.92
C LEU A 133 5.01 2.09 -8.63
N SER A 134 5.53 3.30 -8.58
CA SER A 134 4.76 4.51 -8.25
C SER A 134 5.12 5.65 -9.17
N VAL A 135 4.18 6.55 -9.43
CA VAL A 135 4.39 7.74 -10.26
C VAL A 135 3.67 8.95 -9.66
N SER A 136 4.36 10.10 -9.59
CA SER A 136 3.77 11.39 -9.23
C SER A 136 3.11 12.06 -10.44
N ASN A 137 2.37 13.16 -10.18
CA ASN A 137 1.81 13.98 -11.26
C ASN A 137 2.87 14.64 -12.16
N ASP A 138 4.07 14.84 -11.62
CA ASP A 138 5.20 15.46 -12.30
C ASP A 138 6.15 14.42 -12.94
N SER A 139 5.65 13.19 -13.14
CA SER A 139 6.39 12.10 -13.79
C SER A 139 7.65 11.65 -13.04
N ILE A 140 7.77 11.89 -11.75
CA ILE A 140 8.77 11.24 -10.93
C ILE A 140 8.28 9.82 -10.64
N ILE A 141 9.13 8.82 -10.89
CA ILE A 141 8.76 7.41 -10.81
C ILE A 141 9.72 6.72 -9.86
N SER A 142 9.18 5.93 -8.93
CA SER A 142 9.96 5.04 -8.07
C SER A 142 9.71 3.57 -8.40
N GLY A 143 10.71 2.75 -8.17
CA GLY A 143 10.64 1.32 -8.40
C GLY A 143 11.93 0.63 -8.00
N TYR A 144 12.26 -0.47 -8.64
CA TYR A 144 13.47 -1.24 -8.40
C TYR A 144 14.07 -1.75 -9.71
N TRP A 145 15.33 -2.16 -9.65
CA TRP A 145 15.96 -2.98 -10.65
C TRP A 145 16.37 -4.32 -10.03
N VAL A 146 16.59 -5.32 -10.86
CA VAL A 146 16.98 -6.66 -10.39
C VAL A 146 18.45 -6.86 -10.73
N ASP A 147 19.23 -7.19 -9.74
CA ASP A 147 20.64 -7.51 -9.92
C ASP A 147 20.86 -9.00 -10.21
N ALA A 148 22.11 -9.37 -10.51
CA ALA A 148 22.49 -10.76 -10.80
C ALA A 148 22.26 -11.72 -9.60
N MET A 149 22.01 -11.20 -8.40
CA MET A 149 21.69 -11.97 -7.18
C MET A 149 20.18 -12.02 -6.90
N ALA A 150 19.36 -11.56 -7.84
CA ALA A 150 17.92 -11.42 -7.71
C ALA A 150 17.46 -10.51 -6.53
N THR A 151 18.33 -9.60 -6.07
CA THR A 151 17.94 -8.55 -5.14
C THR A 151 17.19 -7.45 -5.90
N ARG A 152 16.40 -6.64 -5.18
CA ARG A 152 15.57 -5.57 -5.76
C ARG A 152 15.95 -4.20 -5.22
N PRO A 153 17.16 -3.72 -5.52
CA PRO A 153 17.57 -2.39 -5.12
C PRO A 153 16.64 -1.32 -5.68
N ALA A 154 16.41 -0.29 -4.88
CA ALA A 154 15.48 0.77 -5.23
C ALA A 154 16.02 1.69 -6.33
N LEU A 155 15.14 2.17 -7.19
CA LEU A 155 15.44 2.98 -8.38
C LEU A 155 14.45 4.14 -8.50
N LEU A 156 14.96 5.28 -8.96
CA LEU A 156 14.16 6.45 -9.29
C LEU A 156 14.34 6.79 -10.78
N TRP A 157 13.27 7.14 -11.44
CA TRP A 157 13.32 7.79 -12.75
C TRP A 157 12.76 9.20 -12.61
N ALA A 158 13.48 10.15 -13.19
CA ALA A 158 13.02 11.53 -13.27
C ALA A 158 13.09 12.03 -14.72
N PRO A 159 12.14 12.86 -15.14
CA PRO A 159 12.17 13.44 -16.46
C PRO A 159 13.39 14.35 -16.63
N ASN A 160 14.00 14.28 -17.80
CA ASN A 160 15.07 15.21 -18.20
C ASN A 160 14.49 16.60 -18.47
N ARG A 161 15.35 17.57 -18.75
CA ARG A 161 14.95 18.96 -19.02
C ARG A 161 14.07 19.14 -20.27
N ASP A 162 14.09 18.17 -21.18
CA ASP A 162 13.21 18.12 -22.36
C ASP A 162 11.77 17.74 -22.00
N GLY A 163 11.56 17.13 -20.84
CA GLY A 163 10.27 16.62 -20.39
C GLY A 163 9.78 15.36 -21.12
N GLU A 164 10.56 14.86 -22.09
CA GLU A 164 10.20 13.71 -22.95
C GLU A 164 11.02 12.47 -22.62
N THR A 165 12.28 12.64 -22.23
CA THR A 165 13.18 11.55 -21.88
C THR A 165 13.38 11.42 -20.38
N PHE A 166 13.76 10.24 -19.91
CA PHE A 166 13.99 9.95 -18.51
C PHE A 166 15.43 9.57 -18.25
N SER A 167 15.89 9.87 -17.03
CA SER A 167 17.14 9.34 -16.49
C SER A 167 16.84 8.44 -15.32
N ALA A 168 17.52 7.29 -15.26
CA ALA A 168 17.46 6.37 -14.15
C ALA A 168 18.51 6.73 -13.10
N TYR A 169 18.06 6.91 -11.86
CA TYR A 169 18.92 7.22 -10.71
C TYR A 169 18.77 6.10 -9.68
N PRO A 170 19.81 5.27 -9.49
CA PRO A 170 19.86 4.40 -8.31
C PRO A 170 19.77 5.25 -7.06
N PHE A 171 19.02 4.79 -6.06
CA PHE A 171 18.74 5.54 -4.82
C PHE A 171 19.97 5.73 -3.99
N SER A 172 21.05 5.93 -4.38
CA SER A 172 22.20 6.43 -3.67
C SER A 172 23.35 6.59 -4.63
N ARG A 173 23.67 7.78 -4.88
CA ARG A 173 24.95 8.14 -5.47
C ARG A 173 26.09 7.66 -4.58
N GLY A 174 26.25 6.44 -4.35
CA GLY A 174 27.26 5.89 -3.47
C GLY A 174 26.84 4.58 -2.84
N TYR A 175 25.56 4.30 -2.73
CA TYR A 175 25.08 3.10 -2.07
C TYR A 175 25.24 1.84 -2.93
N PHE A 176 25.21 1.92 -4.24
CA PHE A 176 25.36 0.76 -5.11
C PHE A 176 26.79 0.47 -5.56
N ALA A 177 27.62 1.49 -5.63
CA ALA A 177 29.04 1.27 -5.95
C ALA A 177 29.76 0.46 -4.85
N SER A 178 29.17 0.38 -3.68
CA SER A 178 29.80 -0.21 -2.49
C SER A 178 29.22 -1.51 -2.01
N SER A 179 28.22 -2.08 -2.68
CA SER A 179 27.74 -3.42 -2.32
C SER A 179 28.83 -4.49 -2.34
N TYR A 180 29.93 -4.20 -2.99
CA TYR A 180 31.15 -5.03 -2.99
C TYR A 180 32.36 -4.40 -2.30
N GLU A 181 32.35 -3.10 -2.03
CA GLU A 181 33.42 -2.38 -1.31
C GLU A 181 32.83 -1.66 -0.10
N SER A 182 32.51 -2.39 0.87
CA SER A 182 32.36 -2.20 2.35
C SER A 182 32.34 -0.81 2.98
N THR A 183 32.01 0.27 2.32
CA THR A 183 31.92 1.60 2.98
C THR A 183 30.49 2.04 3.30
N MET A 184 29.51 1.27 2.90
CA MET A 184 28.11 1.58 3.17
C MET A 184 27.47 0.56 4.09
N PRO A 185 26.90 1.03 5.22
CA PRO A 185 26.36 0.12 6.22
C PRO A 185 24.98 -0.45 5.83
N TYR A 186 24.39 -0.04 4.69
CA TYR A 186 23.00 -0.39 4.38
C TYR A 186 22.82 -0.81 2.92
N SER A 187 22.09 -1.90 2.72
CA SER A 187 21.45 -2.19 1.43
C SER A 187 20.07 -1.55 1.40
N ILE A 188 19.68 -0.93 0.29
CA ILE A 188 18.41 -0.21 0.15
C ILE A 188 17.54 -0.93 -0.86
N PHE A 189 16.38 -1.36 -0.41
CA PHE A 189 15.39 -2.08 -1.21
C PHE A 189 14.15 -1.25 -1.44
N SER A 190 13.49 -1.45 -2.57
CA SER A 190 12.13 -0.99 -2.79
C SER A 190 11.14 -1.95 -2.14
N CYS A 191 10.02 -1.43 -1.65
CA CYS A 191 8.90 -2.31 -1.32
C CYS A 191 8.09 -2.62 -2.59
N ASP A 192 7.40 -3.76 -2.59
CA ASP A 192 6.55 -4.21 -3.70
C ASP A 192 5.22 -3.42 -3.81
N GLN A 193 5.08 -2.29 -3.10
CA GLN A 193 3.86 -1.49 -3.03
C GLN A 193 4.14 -0.01 -3.30
N THR A 194 3.09 0.81 -3.27
CA THR A 194 3.14 2.25 -3.53
C THR A 194 4.06 2.94 -2.53
N THR A 195 5.25 3.27 -2.97
CA THR A 195 6.35 3.70 -2.11
C THR A 195 6.60 5.20 -2.15
N MET A 196 5.84 5.97 -2.95
CA MET A 196 6.08 7.40 -3.13
C MET A 196 4.88 8.23 -2.67
N SER A 197 5.16 9.42 -2.08
CA SER A 197 4.14 10.42 -1.76
C SER A 197 3.48 10.95 -3.02
N ALA A 198 2.24 11.43 -2.90
CA ALA A 198 1.45 11.89 -4.05
C ALA A 198 2.10 13.08 -4.77
N ASN A 199 2.79 13.95 -4.02
CA ASN A 199 3.56 15.07 -4.57
C ASN A 199 4.93 14.69 -5.13
N GLY A 200 5.33 13.41 -5.08
CA GLY A 200 6.62 12.91 -5.58
C GLY A 200 7.83 13.28 -4.72
N LYS A 201 7.63 13.94 -3.58
CA LYS A 201 8.72 14.47 -2.74
C LYS A 201 9.41 13.43 -1.89
N TYR A 202 8.66 12.48 -1.35
CA TYR A 202 9.19 11.45 -0.48
C TYR A 202 8.99 10.07 -1.04
N VAL A 203 10.00 9.22 -0.85
CA VAL A 203 9.93 7.79 -1.16
C VAL A 203 10.26 7.03 0.11
N VAL A 204 9.44 6.04 0.44
CA VAL A 204 9.74 5.08 1.51
C VAL A 204 10.56 3.93 0.93
N LEU A 205 11.59 3.54 1.64
CA LEU A 205 12.53 2.48 1.26
C LEU A 205 12.74 1.56 2.45
N ASN A 206 13.04 0.29 2.17
CA ASN A 206 13.47 -0.65 3.18
C ASN A 206 14.99 -0.72 3.18
N VAL A 207 15.58 -0.89 4.35
CA VAL A 207 17.03 -0.94 4.53
C VAL A 207 17.42 -2.20 5.30
N GLU A 208 18.52 -2.79 4.88
CA GLU A 208 19.17 -3.89 5.56
C GLU A 208 20.61 -3.52 5.84
N LYS A 209 21.03 -3.64 7.09
CA LYS A 209 22.41 -3.49 7.54
C LYS A 209 22.98 -4.85 7.90
N LEU A 210 24.05 -5.23 7.24
CA LEU A 210 24.82 -6.40 7.63
C LEU A 210 25.58 -6.13 8.91
N LEU A 211 25.47 -7.03 9.88
CA LEU A 211 26.14 -6.97 11.16
C LEU A 211 27.47 -7.75 11.11
N ASP A 212 28.39 -7.43 12.02
CA ASP A 212 29.73 -8.04 12.09
C ASP A 212 29.68 -9.57 12.38
N ASP A 213 28.61 -10.03 12.99
CA ASP A 213 28.36 -11.45 13.31
C ASP A 213 27.73 -12.24 12.16
N GLY A 214 27.46 -11.58 11.01
CA GLY A 214 26.83 -12.17 9.83
C GLY A 214 25.31 -12.15 9.86
N GLY A 215 24.69 -11.54 10.88
CA GLY A 215 23.26 -11.25 10.93
C GLY A 215 22.91 -10.00 10.14
N SER A 216 21.62 -9.71 10.09
CA SER A 216 21.08 -8.49 9.45
C SER A 216 20.19 -7.71 10.42
N GLU A 217 20.26 -6.40 10.37
CA GLU A 217 19.34 -5.49 11.01
C GLU A 217 18.49 -4.79 9.95
N PHE A 218 17.18 -4.81 10.12
CA PHE A 218 16.23 -4.20 9.17
C PHE A 218 15.80 -2.81 9.64
N GLY A 219 15.47 -1.97 8.67
CA GLY A 219 15.02 -0.61 8.93
C GLY A 219 14.17 -0.06 7.80
N VAL A 220 13.70 1.14 8.00
CA VAL A 220 12.95 1.93 7.03
C VAL A 220 13.67 3.25 6.78
N ALA A 221 13.68 3.70 5.54
CA ALA A 221 14.23 4.99 5.17
C ALA A 221 13.20 5.88 4.49
N ARG A 222 13.35 7.18 4.69
CA ARG A 222 12.63 8.24 4.01
C ARG A 222 13.61 9.00 3.13
N TYR A 223 13.47 8.87 1.83
CA TYR A 223 14.25 9.61 0.85
C TYR A 223 13.48 10.85 0.38
N ASN A 224 14.14 12.00 0.36
CA ASN A 224 13.59 13.24 -0.16
C ASN A 224 14.17 13.50 -1.57
N THR A 225 13.30 13.45 -2.58
CA THR A 225 13.68 13.59 -4.00
C THR A 225 14.16 15.00 -4.37
N GLU A 226 13.83 16.04 -3.58
CA GLU A 226 14.21 17.42 -3.87
C GLU A 226 15.67 17.74 -3.49
N ASN A 227 16.21 17.06 -2.47
CA ASN A 227 17.52 17.40 -1.90
C ASN A 227 18.44 16.20 -1.67
N ASP A 228 18.06 15.01 -2.13
CA ASP A 228 18.80 13.75 -1.98
C ASP A 228 19.07 13.36 -0.50
N LEU A 229 18.27 13.86 0.44
CA LEU A 229 18.43 13.55 1.86
C LEU A 229 17.74 12.23 2.20
N VAL A 230 18.45 11.36 2.90
CA VAL A 230 17.92 10.10 3.42
C VAL A 230 17.93 10.12 4.94
N GLU A 231 16.79 9.84 5.55
CA GLU A 231 16.63 9.64 6.98
C GLU A 231 16.33 8.16 7.24
N TYR A 232 16.97 7.56 8.24
CA TYR A 232 16.85 6.15 8.57
C TYR A 232 16.25 5.94 9.94
N PHE A 233 15.50 4.86 10.08
CA PHE A 233 15.05 4.33 11.36
C PHE A 233 15.28 2.81 11.36
N MET A 234 16.11 2.33 12.30
CA MET A 234 16.50 0.92 12.38
C MET A 234 15.72 0.21 13.48
N ALA A 235 15.51 -1.09 13.34
CA ALA A 235 14.76 -1.90 14.30
C ALA A 235 15.36 -1.84 15.72
N SER A 236 16.69 -1.78 15.86
CA SER A 236 17.39 -1.61 17.14
C SER A 236 17.04 -0.34 17.91
N GLN A 237 16.37 0.63 17.27
CA GLN A 237 15.89 1.84 17.92
C GLN A 237 14.50 1.68 18.56
N LEU A 238 13.86 0.52 18.38
CA LEU A 238 12.57 0.17 18.98
C LEU A 238 12.78 -0.75 20.19
N GLU A 239 12.42 -0.29 21.37
CA GLU A 239 12.53 -1.08 22.62
C GLU A 239 11.68 -2.36 22.51
N GLY A 240 12.32 -3.51 22.70
CA GLY A 240 11.67 -4.83 22.64
C GLY A 240 11.37 -5.35 21.22
N MET A 241 11.89 -4.68 20.18
CA MET A 241 11.74 -5.07 18.78
C MET A 241 13.05 -5.05 18.00
N GLU A 242 14.18 -5.13 18.70
CA GLU A 242 15.52 -4.99 18.14
C GLU A 242 15.84 -6.06 17.07
N ASP A 243 15.26 -7.25 17.23
CA ASP A 243 15.43 -8.38 16.29
C ASP A 243 14.27 -8.49 15.27
N SER A 244 13.40 -7.48 15.20
CA SER A 244 12.24 -7.52 14.31
C SER A 244 12.58 -7.02 12.92
N GLU A 245 11.91 -7.60 11.92
CA GLU A 245 11.89 -7.03 10.57
C GLU A 245 11.04 -5.75 10.56
N LEU A 246 11.56 -4.70 9.93
CA LEU A 246 10.89 -3.40 9.84
C LEU A 246 10.65 -3.05 8.37
N TYR A 247 9.38 -2.88 7.99
CA TYR A 247 8.97 -2.59 6.62
C TYR A 247 8.09 -1.35 6.52
N GLY A 248 8.51 -0.38 5.70
CA GLY A 248 7.69 0.76 5.32
C GLY A 248 6.86 0.46 4.07
N PHE A 249 5.59 0.84 4.07
CA PHE A 249 4.68 0.52 2.96
C PHE A 249 4.11 1.74 2.25
N ALA A 250 3.94 2.86 2.93
CA ALA A 250 3.40 4.07 2.30
C ALA A 250 3.88 5.34 2.99
N VAL A 251 3.89 6.44 2.26
CA VAL A 251 4.32 7.76 2.73
C VAL A 251 3.36 8.85 2.28
N SER A 252 3.07 9.81 3.17
CA SER A 252 2.28 11.02 2.90
C SER A 252 3.14 12.16 2.35
N ASP A 253 2.49 13.24 1.92
CA ASP A 253 3.17 14.41 1.33
C ASP A 253 4.03 15.21 2.33
N ASP A 254 3.79 15.05 3.62
CA ASP A 254 4.64 15.62 4.68
C ASP A 254 5.80 14.70 5.09
N GLY A 255 5.87 13.51 4.51
CA GLY A 255 6.89 12.51 4.78
C GLY A 255 6.57 11.56 5.93
N THR A 256 5.35 11.54 6.44
CA THR A 256 4.91 10.54 7.42
C THR A 256 4.83 9.16 6.76
N ILE A 257 5.52 8.17 7.34
CA ILE A 257 5.55 6.79 6.86
C ILE A 257 4.66 5.91 7.74
N VAL A 258 3.98 4.96 7.12
CA VAL A 258 3.31 3.85 7.80
C VAL A 258 3.87 2.52 7.29
N GLY A 259 3.92 1.55 8.18
CA GLY A 259 4.48 0.24 7.90
C GLY A 259 4.24 -0.74 9.03
N CYS A 260 4.94 -1.85 9.04
CA CYS A 260 4.85 -2.83 10.12
C CYS A 260 6.23 -3.29 10.58
N CYS A 261 6.30 -3.70 11.83
CA CYS A 261 7.40 -4.45 12.42
C CYS A 261 6.93 -5.86 12.78
N GLY A 262 7.85 -6.82 12.75
CA GLY A 262 7.57 -8.23 12.97
C GLY A 262 7.45 -9.04 11.69
N SER A 263 7.57 -10.35 11.82
CA SER A 263 7.53 -11.28 10.70
C SER A 263 6.10 -11.68 10.35
N LEU A 264 5.88 -12.12 9.11
CA LEU A 264 4.62 -12.72 8.67
C LEU A 264 4.15 -13.88 9.56
N TYR A 265 5.10 -14.58 10.20
CA TYR A 265 4.86 -15.79 10.97
C TYR A 265 4.77 -15.56 12.48
N SER A 266 5.38 -14.49 13.00
CA SER A 266 5.43 -14.20 14.44
C SER A 266 4.48 -13.09 14.89
N GLY A 267 3.66 -12.60 13.98
CA GLY A 267 2.78 -11.46 14.21
C GLY A 267 3.41 -10.15 13.78
N ARG A 268 2.56 -9.24 13.32
CA ARG A 268 2.95 -7.90 12.86
C ARG A 268 2.35 -6.84 13.77
N THR A 269 3.09 -5.76 13.95
CA THR A 269 2.63 -4.55 14.64
C THR A 269 2.76 -3.38 13.69
N GLY A 270 1.64 -2.70 13.42
CA GLY A 270 1.65 -1.51 12.58
C GLY A 270 2.32 -0.34 13.26
N PHE A 271 3.08 0.44 12.51
CA PHE A 271 3.75 1.65 12.99
C PHE A 271 3.43 2.89 12.14
N ILE A 272 3.73 4.04 12.73
CA ILE A 272 3.79 5.35 12.09
C ILE A 272 5.10 6.05 12.45
N TRP A 273 5.76 6.63 11.45
CA TRP A 273 6.98 7.41 11.62
C TRP A 273 6.82 8.80 10.99
N LYS A 274 6.54 9.79 11.83
CA LYS A 274 6.41 11.17 11.41
C LYS A 274 7.79 11.82 11.26
N LYS A 275 7.87 12.82 10.39
CA LYS A 275 9.12 13.55 10.19
C LYS A 275 9.53 14.29 11.47
N GLY A 276 10.80 14.08 11.88
CA GLY A 276 11.35 14.70 13.07
C GLY A 276 10.90 14.11 14.41
N GLU A 277 10.11 13.03 14.38
CA GLU A 277 9.66 12.29 15.55
C GLU A 277 10.29 10.89 15.57
N THR A 278 10.23 10.22 16.71
CA THR A 278 10.53 8.79 16.82
C THR A 278 9.38 7.98 16.23
N LEU A 279 9.70 6.79 15.72
CA LEU A 279 8.71 5.83 15.27
C LEU A 279 7.87 5.36 16.46
N GLN A 280 6.56 5.25 16.27
CA GLN A 280 5.59 4.76 17.27
C GLN A 280 4.78 3.64 16.66
N THR A 281 4.31 2.71 17.47
CA THR A 281 3.26 1.79 17.04
C THR A 281 1.96 2.56 16.75
N LEU A 282 1.13 2.04 15.86
CA LEU A 282 -0.18 2.67 15.60
C LEU A 282 -1.06 2.70 16.86
N ALA A 283 -0.92 1.71 17.74
CA ALA A 283 -1.66 1.67 19.00
C ALA A 283 -1.23 2.77 19.97
N GLU A 284 0.06 3.10 20.04
CA GLU A 284 0.58 4.21 20.84
C GLU A 284 0.19 5.56 20.27
N ALA A 285 0.31 5.72 18.94
CA ALA A 285 -0.03 6.96 18.25
C ALA A 285 -1.55 7.25 18.25
N PHE A 286 -2.37 6.20 18.26
CA PHE A 286 -3.83 6.29 18.15
C PHE A 286 -4.56 5.40 19.18
N PRO A 287 -4.40 5.65 20.49
CA PRO A 287 -4.95 4.78 21.54
C PRO A 287 -6.48 4.72 21.56
N LYS A 288 -7.18 5.75 21.09
CA LYS A 288 -8.65 5.68 20.97
C LYS A 288 -9.08 4.73 19.84
N VAL A 289 -8.34 4.75 18.72
CA VAL A 289 -8.59 3.84 17.58
C VAL A 289 -8.22 2.41 17.97
N ALA A 290 -7.10 2.21 18.67
CA ALA A 290 -6.64 0.90 19.12
C ALA A 290 -7.67 0.17 19.98
N LYS A 291 -8.42 0.87 20.83
CA LYS A 291 -9.50 0.29 21.62
C LYS A 291 -10.60 -0.37 20.79
N PHE A 292 -10.82 0.08 19.54
CA PHE A 292 -11.77 -0.56 18.64
C PHE A 292 -11.13 -1.76 17.91
N ALA A 293 -9.83 -1.69 17.66
CA ALA A 293 -9.08 -2.75 17.01
C ALA A 293 -8.79 -3.95 17.95
N GLU A 294 -8.79 -3.76 19.26
CA GLU A 294 -8.65 -4.85 20.25
C GLU A 294 -9.75 -5.91 20.18
N TYR A 295 -10.90 -5.58 19.59
CA TYR A 295 -12.01 -6.51 19.42
C TYR A 295 -11.91 -7.37 18.15
N ASP A 296 -11.00 -7.04 17.25
CA ASP A 296 -10.70 -7.84 16.07
C ASP A 296 -9.32 -8.48 16.21
N ALA A 297 -9.30 -9.79 16.14
CA ALA A 297 -8.12 -10.61 16.30
C ALA A 297 -7.01 -10.19 15.34
N GLY A 298 -6.22 -9.33 15.46
CA GLY A 298 -5.16 -8.87 14.57
C GLY A 298 -4.79 -7.39 14.72
N GLY A 299 -5.67 -6.58 15.26
CA GLY A 299 -5.40 -5.17 15.48
C GLY A 299 -5.03 -4.39 14.20
N MET A 300 -4.32 -3.27 14.35
CA MET A 300 -3.85 -2.43 13.25
C MET A 300 -2.47 -2.89 12.71
N ASN A 301 -2.36 -4.15 12.28
CA ASN A 301 -1.08 -4.82 12.12
C ASN A 301 -0.34 -4.51 10.83
N SER A 302 -1.06 -4.30 9.74
CA SER A 302 -0.43 -4.13 8.41
C SER A 302 -1.01 -2.91 7.71
N PRO A 303 -0.63 -1.68 8.13
CA PRO A 303 -1.00 -0.48 7.38
C PRO A 303 -0.31 -0.51 6.02
N CYS A 304 -1.08 -0.39 4.95
CA CYS A 304 -0.59 -0.42 3.57
C CYS A 304 -0.88 0.88 2.80
N GLY A 305 -1.45 1.89 3.45
CA GLY A 305 -1.73 3.17 2.81
C GLY A 305 -1.97 4.31 3.79
N ILE A 306 -1.48 5.50 3.43
CA ILE A 306 -1.70 6.76 4.14
C ILE A 306 -2.10 7.85 3.14
N SER A 307 -3.06 8.73 3.46
CA SER A 307 -3.45 9.83 2.56
C SER A 307 -2.33 10.85 2.37
N ALA A 308 -2.37 11.58 1.27
CA ALA A 308 -1.40 12.63 0.98
C ALA A 308 -1.29 13.64 2.14
N ASP A 309 -2.40 13.97 2.77
CA ASP A 309 -2.48 14.86 3.94
C ASP A 309 -2.19 14.15 5.29
N GLY A 310 -1.82 12.87 5.28
CA GLY A 310 -1.54 12.08 6.48
C GLY A 310 -2.77 11.73 7.33
N ARG A 311 -3.98 12.12 6.90
CA ARG A 311 -5.19 12.03 7.71
C ARG A 311 -5.80 10.65 7.78
N TYR A 312 -5.80 9.93 6.66
CA TYR A 312 -6.45 8.62 6.57
C TYR A 312 -5.42 7.51 6.47
N ILE A 313 -5.54 6.50 7.29
CA ILE A 313 -4.69 5.31 7.27
C ILE A 313 -5.57 4.09 7.00
N ALA A 314 -5.11 3.22 6.09
CA ALA A 314 -5.77 1.97 5.75
C ALA A 314 -4.79 0.81 5.80
N GLY A 315 -5.29 -0.36 6.11
CA GLY A 315 -4.50 -1.57 6.17
C GLY A 315 -5.35 -2.83 6.19
N PHE A 316 -4.70 -3.94 6.44
CA PHE A 316 -5.37 -5.22 6.62
C PHE A 316 -4.87 -5.91 7.90
N ALA A 317 -5.66 -6.86 8.38
CA ALA A 317 -5.31 -7.73 9.49
C ALA A 317 -5.72 -9.17 9.14
N PHE A 318 -4.95 -10.12 9.64
CA PHE A 318 -5.34 -11.52 9.61
C PHE A 318 -6.25 -11.78 10.81
N VAL A 319 -7.38 -12.41 10.57
CA VAL A 319 -8.31 -12.83 11.62
C VAL A 319 -8.05 -14.31 11.87
N ASP A 320 -7.53 -14.61 13.05
CA ASP A 320 -7.34 -16.00 13.45
C ASP A 320 -8.70 -16.71 13.61
N SER A 321 -8.78 -17.91 13.10
CA SER A 321 -9.98 -18.75 13.20
C SER A 321 -10.12 -19.43 14.57
N GLU A 322 -9.68 -18.80 15.68
CA GLU A 322 -9.84 -19.36 17.04
C GLU A 322 -11.30 -19.66 17.44
N THR A 323 -12.26 -19.36 16.56
CA THR A 323 -13.68 -19.70 16.73
C THR A 323 -14.19 -20.72 15.73
N ALA A 324 -13.33 -21.30 14.91
CA ALA A 324 -13.72 -22.42 14.07
C ALA A 324 -13.94 -23.64 14.97
N ASP A 325 -15.15 -24.21 14.97
CA ASP A 325 -15.38 -25.55 15.49
C ASP A 325 -14.37 -26.49 14.80
N GLU A 326 -13.81 -27.46 15.53
CA GLU A 326 -12.77 -28.40 15.01
C GLU A 326 -13.16 -29.12 13.71
N ASP A 327 -14.41 -29.03 13.29
CA ASP A 327 -14.99 -29.60 12.07
C ASP A 327 -15.14 -28.59 10.90
N SER A 328 -14.76 -27.29 11.06
CA SER A 328 -14.87 -26.33 9.99
C SER A 328 -13.52 -26.16 9.28
N GLU A 329 -13.48 -26.43 7.97
CA GLU A 329 -12.36 -26.09 7.08
C GLU A 329 -12.18 -24.57 6.85
N GLU A 330 -12.74 -23.72 7.74
CA GLU A 330 -12.61 -22.27 7.65
C GLU A 330 -11.20 -21.86 8.05
N THR A 331 -10.37 -21.69 7.03
CA THR A 331 -9.07 -21.01 7.12
C THR A 331 -9.29 -19.55 7.54
N GLY A 332 -8.43 -19.04 8.42
CA GLY A 332 -8.45 -17.65 8.89
C GLY A 332 -8.64 -16.64 7.75
N GLY A 333 -9.46 -15.64 7.98
CA GLY A 333 -9.82 -14.62 7.01
C GLY A 333 -8.91 -13.40 7.08
N MET A 334 -8.86 -12.64 5.98
CA MET A 334 -8.24 -11.32 5.94
C MET A 334 -9.32 -10.25 6.04
N THR A 335 -9.15 -9.26 6.91
CA THR A 335 -10.04 -8.11 7.03
C THR A 335 -9.30 -6.83 6.68
N THR A 336 -10.00 -5.88 6.05
CA THR A 336 -9.45 -4.55 5.77
C THR A 336 -9.96 -3.55 6.79
N TRP A 337 -9.07 -2.72 7.30
CA TRP A 337 -9.40 -1.66 8.23
C TRP A 337 -9.00 -0.27 7.67
N PHE A 338 -9.66 0.73 8.19
CA PHE A 338 -9.45 2.13 7.79
C PHE A 338 -9.88 3.05 8.95
N PHE A 339 -9.13 4.12 9.19
CA PHE A 339 -9.53 5.14 10.15
C PHE A 339 -9.07 6.55 9.75
N ASP A 340 -9.75 7.56 10.36
CA ASP A 340 -9.43 8.98 10.28
C ASP A 340 -8.59 9.35 11.52
N THR A 341 -7.36 9.82 11.34
CA THR A 341 -6.46 10.22 12.43
C THR A 341 -7.02 11.34 13.29
N LEU A 342 -7.90 12.18 12.74
CA LEU A 342 -8.59 13.23 13.50
C LEU A 342 -9.53 12.67 14.57
N TYR A 343 -9.91 11.40 14.48
CA TYR A 343 -10.70 10.75 15.53
C TYR A 343 -9.93 10.72 16.86
N GLU A 344 -8.62 10.59 16.83
CA GLU A 344 -7.76 10.60 18.01
C GLU A 344 -7.72 11.96 18.69
N THR A 345 -7.63 13.04 17.91
CA THR A 345 -7.46 14.41 18.41
C THR A 345 -8.76 15.12 18.78
N ASN A 346 -9.85 14.72 18.14
CA ASN A 346 -11.15 15.29 18.46
C ASN A 346 -11.66 14.70 19.78
N ASP A 347 -11.86 15.53 20.81
CA ASP A 347 -12.69 15.25 21.99
C ASP A 347 -14.19 15.14 21.58
N VAL A 348 -14.48 14.39 20.55
CA VAL A 348 -15.80 13.85 20.37
C VAL A 348 -15.93 12.79 21.44
N ALA A 349 -16.25 13.24 22.66
CA ALA A 349 -16.82 12.36 23.65
C ALA A 349 -17.81 11.47 22.90
N ALA A 350 -17.63 10.15 22.97
CA ALA A 350 -18.62 9.22 22.45
C ALA A 350 -19.96 9.78 22.92
N ALA A 351 -20.74 10.34 21.99
CA ALA A 351 -21.97 11.02 22.35
C ALA A 351 -22.69 10.02 23.23
N PRO A 352 -23.00 10.35 24.49
CA PRO A 352 -23.65 9.41 25.38
C PRO A 352 -24.79 8.85 24.57
N ALA A 353 -24.99 7.54 24.60
CA ALA A 353 -26.08 6.90 23.86
C ALA A 353 -27.35 7.65 24.24
N SER A 354 -27.57 8.77 23.60
CA SER A 354 -28.72 9.64 23.86
C SER A 354 -29.90 8.85 23.36
N GLU A 355 -30.93 8.77 24.15
CA GLU A 355 -32.20 8.16 23.85
C GLU A 355 -32.93 8.67 22.60
N GLY A 356 -32.19 9.27 21.68
CA GLY A 356 -32.55 9.71 20.34
C GLY A 356 -31.76 9.06 19.23
N ALA A 357 -31.21 7.86 19.43
CA ALA A 357 -30.51 7.10 18.42
C ALA A 357 -31.37 7.02 17.14
N GLY A 358 -31.03 7.76 16.12
CA GLY A 358 -31.78 7.82 14.88
C GLY A 358 -32.01 6.39 14.36
N LYS A 359 -33.17 6.16 13.77
CA LYS A 359 -33.56 4.85 13.25
C LYS A 359 -32.51 4.35 12.26
N VAL A 360 -31.99 3.15 12.48
CA VAL A 360 -31.09 2.48 11.54
C VAL A 360 -31.83 2.29 10.23
N VAL A 361 -31.31 2.85 9.14
CA VAL A 361 -31.93 2.74 7.80
C VAL A 361 -31.28 1.65 6.95
N ALA A 362 -30.04 1.29 7.23
CA ALA A 362 -29.36 0.17 6.58
C ALA A 362 -28.28 -0.41 7.50
N ARG A 363 -27.99 -1.69 7.32
CA ARG A 363 -26.93 -2.44 7.95
C ARG A 363 -26.12 -3.14 6.87
N PHE A 364 -24.81 -3.14 7.01
CA PHE A 364 -23.89 -3.80 6.08
C PHE A 364 -22.94 -4.68 6.89
N SER A 365 -22.56 -5.84 6.34
CA SER A 365 -21.47 -6.68 6.83
C SER A 365 -20.11 -6.08 6.48
N ALA A 366 -19.04 -6.64 7.02
CA ALA A 366 -17.68 -6.18 6.75
C ALA A 366 -17.31 -6.22 5.24
N ASP A 367 -17.89 -7.16 4.49
CA ASP A 367 -17.78 -7.31 3.05
C ASP A 367 -18.71 -6.35 2.25
N GLY A 368 -19.33 -5.36 2.91
CA GLY A 368 -20.22 -4.38 2.29
C GLY A 368 -21.59 -4.91 1.88
N LYS A 369 -21.93 -6.16 2.21
CA LYS A 369 -23.22 -6.76 1.86
C LYS A 369 -24.33 -6.18 2.74
N ARG A 370 -25.39 -5.66 2.13
CA ARG A 370 -26.54 -5.15 2.87
C ARG A 370 -27.25 -6.27 3.61
N LEU A 371 -27.38 -6.13 4.90
CA LEU A 371 -28.02 -7.09 5.79
C LEU A 371 -29.49 -6.75 6.01
N ASN A 372 -30.34 -7.76 6.15
CA ASN A 372 -31.74 -7.59 6.52
C ASN A 372 -31.86 -7.10 7.98
N ALA A 373 -32.90 -6.35 8.29
CA ALA A 373 -33.11 -5.66 9.59
C ALA A 373 -33.18 -6.58 10.81
N GLY A 374 -33.04 -7.86 10.70
CA GLY A 374 -33.01 -8.83 11.80
C GLY A 374 -31.85 -9.79 11.78
N SER A 375 -30.97 -9.68 10.80
CA SER A 375 -29.85 -10.61 10.65
C SER A 375 -28.83 -10.42 11.78
N LYS A 376 -28.57 -11.48 12.52
CA LYS A 376 -27.43 -11.55 13.44
C LYS A 376 -26.25 -12.11 12.66
N VAL A 377 -25.48 -11.24 12.02
CA VAL A 377 -24.21 -11.64 11.42
C VAL A 377 -23.13 -11.36 12.47
N ARG A 378 -22.35 -12.39 12.81
CA ARG A 378 -21.16 -12.25 13.66
C ARG A 378 -20.16 -11.35 12.98
N GLY A 379 -19.43 -10.55 13.73
CA GLY A 379 -18.41 -9.67 13.23
C GLY A 379 -18.84 -8.21 13.11
N PHE A 380 -18.04 -7.42 12.39
CA PHE A 380 -18.28 -6.01 12.17
C PHE A 380 -19.52 -5.78 11.32
N ASN A 381 -20.38 -4.88 11.80
CA ASN A 381 -21.51 -4.38 11.05
C ASN A 381 -21.46 -2.87 11.00
N MET A 382 -21.67 -2.30 9.84
CA MET A 382 -21.81 -0.86 9.66
C MET A 382 -23.30 -0.51 9.63
N LEU A 383 -23.73 0.37 10.52
CA LEU A 383 -25.10 0.86 10.59
C LEU A 383 -25.15 2.24 9.96
N LEU A 384 -25.98 2.42 8.92
CA LEU A 384 -26.33 3.73 8.41
C LEU A 384 -27.56 4.22 9.18
N MET A 385 -27.45 5.39 9.81
CA MET A 385 -28.50 6.01 10.58
C MET A 385 -29.31 6.97 9.71
N LYS A 386 -30.57 7.23 10.05
CA LYS A 386 -31.46 8.14 9.30
C LYS A 386 -30.93 9.58 9.18
N ASN A 387 -30.04 10.00 10.09
CA ASN A 387 -29.39 11.31 10.07
C ASN A 387 -28.11 11.34 9.20
N GLY A 388 -27.86 10.30 8.40
CA GLY A 388 -26.68 10.19 7.56
C GLY A 388 -25.39 9.78 8.31
N LYS A 389 -25.44 9.63 9.63
CA LYS A 389 -24.29 9.12 10.41
C LYS A 389 -24.19 7.61 10.28
N THR A 390 -22.96 7.13 10.26
CA THR A 390 -22.66 5.70 10.36
C THR A 390 -22.23 5.36 11.78
N MET A 391 -22.66 4.20 12.23
CA MET A 391 -22.24 3.62 13.51
C MET A 391 -21.75 2.21 13.23
N LYS A 392 -20.59 1.85 13.76
CA LYS A 392 -20.08 0.48 13.72
C LYS A 392 -20.60 -0.27 14.94
N THR A 393 -21.07 -1.49 14.74
CA THR A 393 -21.44 -2.40 15.82
C THR A 393 -20.78 -3.74 15.58
N PHE A 394 -20.35 -4.38 16.65
CA PHE A 394 -19.86 -5.75 16.64
C PHE A 394 -20.94 -6.65 17.26
N ASN A 395 -21.31 -7.70 16.54
CA ASN A 395 -22.18 -8.74 17.07
C ASN A 395 -21.32 -9.97 17.40
N LYS A 396 -21.30 -10.35 18.67
CA LYS A 396 -20.68 -11.59 19.14
C LYS A 396 -21.40 -12.82 18.61
#